data_c2e100ca13a73544bfcb1c1c6fc434cd
#
_entry.id   c2e100ca13a73544bfcb1c1c6fc434cd
#
_cell.length_a   1.000
_cell.length_b   1.000
_cell.length_c   1.000
_cell.angle_alpha   90.00
_cell.angle_beta   90.00
_cell.angle_gamma   90.00
#
_symmetry.space_group_name_H-M   'P 1'
#
loop_
_entity.id
_entity.type
_entity.pdbx_description
1 polymer ?
#
loop_
_entity_poly.entity_id
_entity_poly.type
_entity_poly.pdbx_seq_one_letter_code
_entity_poly.pdbx_strand_id
1 'polypeptide(L)'
;MVRENRVSVIQLKVAEAKQRDVCKGRARLDIDTMNSLKIIAGDVVELTGKQSTAATAWPADPTDQKLGILRIDGQTRKNAGVRLNEFISVNKKNAKSAHSVTLAPVE
;
A
#
# COMPACT_ATOMS: atom_id res chain seq x y z
N MET A 1 -21.91 8.17 13.21
CA MET A 1 -21.61 7.66 13.09
C MET A 1 -20.55 7.10 13.19
N VAL A 2 -20.10 6.61 13.41
CA VAL A 2 -19.22 5.95 13.55
C VAL A 2 -18.41 5.51 12.59
N ARG A 3 -18.34 5.72 11.66
CA ARG A 3 -17.69 5.21 10.67
C ARG A 3 -16.36 5.63 10.58
N GLU A 4 -15.86 6.45 11.27
CA GLU A 4 -14.58 6.90 11.09
C GLU A 4 -13.52 5.93 11.31
N ASN A 5 -13.74 4.91 11.99
CA ASN A 5 -12.67 3.99 12.19
C ASN A 5 -12.36 3.18 10.99
N ARG A 6 -13.06 3.37 9.90
CA ARG A 6 -12.73 2.62 8.77
C ARG A 6 -11.85 3.31 7.90
N VAL A 7 -11.32 4.44 8.21
CA VAL A 7 -10.53 5.17 7.28
C VAL A 7 -9.11 4.71 7.12
N SER A 8 -8.73 3.64 7.76
CA SER A 8 -7.38 3.12 7.53
C SER A 8 -7.24 2.40 6.20
N VAL A 9 -8.31 2.30 5.42
CA VAL A 9 -8.27 1.64 4.12
C VAL A 9 -8.66 2.63 3.05
N ILE A 10 -7.81 2.79 2.06
CA ILE A 10 -8.04 3.72 0.96
C ILE A 10 -7.88 2.94 -0.34
N GLN A 11 -8.70 3.26 -1.32
CA GLN A 11 -8.60 2.64 -2.63
C GLN A 11 -7.93 3.57 -3.61
N LEU A 12 -7.00 3.04 -4.38
CA LEU A 12 -6.27 3.79 -5.39
C LEU A 12 -6.33 3.04 -6.71
N LYS A 13 -6.17 3.78 -7.80
CA LYS A 13 -6.20 3.20 -9.13
C LYS A 13 -4.82 2.66 -9.46
N VAL A 14 -4.76 1.44 -9.92
CA VAL A 14 -3.49 0.77 -10.20
C VAL A 14 -2.86 1.32 -11.48
N ALA A 15 -1.59 1.69 -11.38
CA ALA A 15 -0.80 2.15 -12.52
C ALA A 15 0.50 1.37 -12.56
N GLU A 16 1.14 1.38 -13.72
CA GLU A 16 2.36 0.62 -13.91
C GLU A 16 3.54 1.23 -13.18
N ALA A 17 4.41 0.41 -12.63
CA ALA A 17 5.63 0.90 -11.98
C ALA A 17 6.56 1.52 -12.98
N LYS A 18 7.31 2.52 -12.54
CA LYS A 18 8.36 3.09 -13.36
C LYS A 18 9.54 2.12 -13.37
N GLN A 19 10.36 2.23 -14.38
CA GLN A 19 11.46 1.30 -14.60
C GLN A 19 12.31 1.07 -13.35
N ARG A 20 12.60 2.10 -12.62
CA ARG A 20 13.47 2.00 -11.45
C ARG A 20 12.85 1.17 -10.32
N ASP A 21 11.55 0.97 -10.35
CA ASP A 21 10.85 0.24 -9.28
C ASP A 21 10.46 -1.17 -9.66
N VAL A 22 10.75 -1.58 -10.88
CA VAL A 22 10.40 -2.92 -11.33
C VAL A 22 11.19 -3.96 -10.54
N CYS A 23 10.52 -4.96 -10.04
CA CYS A 23 11.10 -6.05 -9.23
C CYS A 23 11.65 -5.59 -7.89
N LYS A 24 11.20 -4.45 -7.40
CA LYS A 24 11.68 -3.93 -6.11
C LYS A 24 10.67 -4.07 -4.99
N GLY A 25 9.45 -4.52 -5.29
CA GLY A 25 8.42 -4.65 -4.27
C GLY A 25 7.97 -3.31 -3.69
N ARG A 26 8.01 -2.27 -4.50
CA ARG A 26 7.67 -0.92 -4.07
C ARG A 26 6.29 -0.52 -4.53
N ALA A 27 5.61 0.25 -3.70
CA ALA A 27 4.32 0.83 -4.04
C ALA A 27 4.46 2.34 -3.90
N ARG A 28 4.31 3.06 -5.01
CA ARG A 28 4.43 4.52 -5.03
C ARG A 28 3.05 5.13 -4.94
N LEU A 29 2.85 5.97 -3.96
CA LEU A 29 1.53 6.56 -3.73
C LEU A 29 1.66 7.99 -3.23
N ASP A 30 0.54 8.71 -3.26
CA ASP A 30 0.49 10.11 -2.88
C ASP A 30 0.94 10.32 -1.45
N ILE A 31 1.61 11.43 -1.21
CA ILE A 31 1.99 11.82 0.14
C ILE A 31 0.73 12.02 0.98
N ASP A 32 -0.34 12.58 0.40
CA ASP A 32 -1.59 12.76 1.13
C ASP A 32 -2.16 11.44 1.61
N THR A 33 -2.11 10.41 0.78
CA THR A 33 -2.56 9.08 1.16
C THR A 33 -1.68 8.50 2.26
N MET A 34 -0.37 8.68 2.13
CA MET A 34 0.56 8.20 3.14
C MET A 34 0.27 8.85 4.48
N ASN A 35 0.03 10.16 4.48
CA ASN A 35 -0.28 10.86 5.71
C ASN A 35 -1.61 10.40 6.32
N SER A 36 -2.60 10.17 5.49
CA SER A 36 -3.90 9.69 5.96
C SER A 36 -3.81 8.34 6.62
N LEU A 37 -2.95 7.49 6.12
CA LEU A 37 -2.77 6.14 6.66
C LEU A 37 -1.65 6.07 7.69
N LYS A 38 -1.02 7.20 7.97
CA LYS A 38 0.09 7.28 8.92
C LYS A 38 1.26 6.39 8.51
N ILE A 39 1.59 6.45 7.24
CA ILE A 39 2.66 5.68 6.63
C ILE A 39 3.84 6.58 6.34
N ILE A 40 5.03 6.10 6.61
CA ILE A 40 6.24 6.80 6.19
C ILE A 40 6.97 5.96 5.15
N ALA A 41 7.89 6.59 4.43
CA ALA A 41 8.63 5.90 3.38
C ALA A 41 9.35 4.69 3.94
N GLY A 42 9.22 3.57 3.26
CA GLY A 42 9.83 2.31 3.69
C GLY A 42 8.93 1.43 4.54
N ASP A 43 7.79 1.96 5.00
CA ASP A 43 6.86 1.14 5.77
C ASP A 43 6.26 0.06 4.89
N VAL A 44 5.88 -1.06 5.49
CA VAL A 44 5.20 -2.13 4.77
C VAL A 44 3.71 -1.81 4.74
N VAL A 45 3.13 -1.93 3.55
CA VAL A 45 1.69 -1.75 3.35
C VAL A 45 1.10 -3.03 2.81
N GLU A 46 -0.16 -3.23 3.08
CA GLU A 46 -0.90 -4.36 2.54
C GLU A 46 -1.75 -3.87 1.39
N LEU A 47 -1.64 -4.54 0.27
CA LEU A 47 -2.37 -4.22 -0.95
C LEU A 47 -3.37 -5.32 -1.19
N THR A 48 -4.64 -4.98 -1.26
CA THR A 48 -5.71 -5.98 -1.40
C THR A 48 -6.55 -5.72 -2.63
N GLY A 49 -6.48 -6.64 -3.58
CA GLY A 49 -7.37 -6.71 -4.71
C GLY A 49 -8.17 -7.99 -4.55
N LYS A 50 -8.07 -8.91 -5.48
CA LYS A 50 -8.69 -10.22 -5.30
C LYS A 50 -7.94 -11.05 -4.29
N GLN A 51 -6.66 -10.72 -4.10
CA GLN A 51 -5.81 -11.36 -3.11
C GLN A 51 -5.05 -10.25 -2.39
N SER A 52 -4.31 -10.59 -1.37
CA SER A 52 -3.52 -9.61 -0.64
C SER A 52 -2.05 -9.87 -0.81
N THR A 53 -1.27 -8.80 -0.87
CA THR A 53 0.18 -8.90 -0.90
C THR A 53 0.76 -7.71 -0.16
N ALA A 54 2.03 -7.78 0.14
CA ALA A 54 2.71 -6.70 0.85
C ALA A 54 3.68 -5.99 -0.09
N ALA A 55 3.93 -4.73 0.18
CA ALA A 55 4.91 -3.96 -0.55
C ALA A 55 5.44 -2.89 0.39
N THR A 56 6.54 -2.23 0.00
CA THR A 56 7.03 -1.11 0.79
C THR A 56 6.53 0.18 0.17
N ALA A 57 6.09 1.10 1.01
CA ALA A 57 5.50 2.35 0.56
C ALA A 57 6.56 3.39 0.29
N TRP A 58 6.43 4.10 -0.81
CA TRP A 58 7.34 5.18 -1.18
C TRP A 58 6.52 6.30 -1.80
N PRO A 59 6.93 7.56 -1.62
CA PRO A 59 6.16 8.66 -2.20
C PRO A 59 6.25 8.64 -3.72
N ALA A 60 5.15 8.97 -4.36
CA ALA A 60 5.08 9.07 -5.81
C ALA A 60 5.89 10.27 -6.28
N ASP A 61 6.26 10.27 -7.55
CA ASP A 61 6.94 11.41 -8.14
C ASP A 61 6.03 12.64 -8.09
N PRO A 62 6.60 13.84 -8.14
CA PRO A 62 5.78 15.05 -8.10
C PRO A 62 4.69 15.09 -9.16
N THR A 63 4.96 14.54 -10.34
CA THR A 63 3.98 14.53 -11.42
C THR A 63 2.82 13.58 -11.16
N ASP A 64 2.98 12.66 -10.24
CA ASP A 64 1.95 11.68 -9.91
C ASP A 64 1.17 12.03 -8.64
N GLN A 65 1.54 13.10 -7.96
CA GLN A 65 0.85 13.47 -6.73
C GLN A 65 -0.57 13.90 -7.02
N LYS A 66 -1.48 13.55 -6.12
CA LYS A 66 -2.89 13.94 -6.20
C LYS A 66 -3.66 13.31 -7.35
N LEU A 67 -3.11 12.27 -7.96
CA LEU A 67 -3.81 11.57 -9.03
C LEU A 67 -4.60 10.36 -8.51
N GLY A 68 -4.42 10.00 -7.25
CA GLY A 68 -5.15 8.86 -6.70
C GLY A 68 -4.71 7.53 -7.28
N ILE A 69 -3.44 7.42 -7.70
CA ILE A 69 -2.94 6.20 -8.30
C ILE A 69 -1.92 5.52 -7.41
N LEU A 70 -1.75 4.24 -7.64
CA LEU A 70 -0.73 3.44 -6.97
C LEU A 70 0.07 2.74 -8.05
N ARG A 71 1.36 3.04 -8.13
CA ARG A 71 2.22 2.38 -9.12
C ARG A 71 2.87 1.17 -8.52
N ILE A 72 2.58 0.01 -9.10
CA ILE A 72 3.15 -1.26 -8.66
C ILE A 72 3.52 -2.06 -9.91
N ASP A 73 4.55 -2.90 -9.78
CA ASP A 73 5.03 -3.66 -10.92
C ASP A 73 4.14 -4.87 -11.21
N GLY A 74 4.45 -5.56 -12.30
CA GLY A 74 3.63 -6.68 -12.76
C GLY A 74 3.53 -7.80 -11.75
N GLN A 75 4.61 -8.11 -11.07
CA GLN A 75 4.60 -9.19 -10.09
C GLN A 75 3.71 -8.84 -8.91
N THR A 76 3.78 -7.60 -8.44
CA THR A 76 2.95 -7.14 -7.34
C THR A 76 1.48 -7.15 -7.74
N ARG A 77 1.18 -6.70 -8.98
CA ARG A 77 -0.19 -6.74 -9.48
C ARG A 77 -0.72 -8.16 -9.52
N LYS A 78 0.10 -9.09 -9.97
CA LYS A 78 -0.30 -10.48 -10.03
C LYS A 78 -0.57 -11.04 -8.64
N ASN A 79 0.30 -10.70 -7.69
CA ASN A 79 0.15 -11.17 -6.31
C ASN A 79 -1.11 -10.62 -5.66
N ALA A 80 -1.53 -9.42 -6.01
CA ALA A 80 -2.73 -8.81 -5.48
C ALA A 80 -3.98 -9.15 -6.29
N GLY A 81 -3.80 -9.76 -7.45
CA GLY A 81 -4.92 -10.13 -8.29
C GLY A 81 -5.60 -8.93 -8.94
N VAL A 82 -4.81 -7.94 -9.37
CA VAL A 82 -5.36 -6.73 -10.00
C VAL A 82 -4.68 -6.45 -11.32
N ARG A 83 -5.36 -5.69 -12.15
CA ARG A 83 -4.84 -5.25 -13.45
C ARG A 83 -4.70 -3.75 -13.44
N LEU A 84 -4.01 -3.24 -14.46
CA LEU A 84 -3.89 -1.79 -14.63
C LEU A 84 -5.27 -1.16 -14.72
N ASN A 85 -5.40 -0.01 -14.10
CA ASN A 85 -6.63 0.78 -14.05
C ASN A 85 -7.75 0.23 -13.17
N GLU A 86 -7.54 -0.90 -12.54
CA GLU A 86 -8.47 -1.37 -11.53
C GLU A 86 -8.13 -0.71 -10.20
N PHE A 87 -9.03 -0.82 -9.23
CA PHE A 87 -8.79 -0.22 -7.92
C PHE A 87 -8.29 -1.28 -6.95
N ILE A 88 -7.45 -0.84 -6.04
CA ILE A 88 -6.86 -1.71 -5.05
C ILE A 88 -6.94 -1.01 -3.69
N SER A 89 -7.15 -1.76 -2.64
CA SER A 89 -7.20 -1.20 -1.29
C SER A 89 -5.79 -1.19 -0.70
N VAL A 90 -5.49 -0.13 0.02
CA VAL A 90 -4.18 0.03 0.64
C VAL A 90 -4.39 0.33 2.12
N ASN A 91 -3.68 -0.39 2.97
CA ASN A 91 -3.65 -0.03 4.37
C ASN A 91 -2.29 -0.34 4.95
N LYS A 92 -1.98 0.30 6.05
CA LYS A 92 -0.70 0.10 6.69
C LYS A 92 -0.65 -1.28 7.32
N LYS A 93 0.44 -2.00 7.07
CA LYS A 93 0.60 -3.29 7.70
C LYS A 93 1.38 -3.04 8.99
N ASN A 94 0.76 -3.35 10.08
CA ASN A 94 1.37 -3.07 11.36
C ASN A 94 2.20 -4.25 11.84
N ALA A 95 3.34 -4.40 11.26
CA ALA A 95 4.20 -5.53 11.55
C ALA A 95 4.71 -5.52 12.97
N LYS A 96 4.83 -4.34 13.55
CA LYS A 96 5.31 -4.31 14.86
C LYS A 96 4.39 -4.87 15.85
N SER A 97 3.15 -4.71 15.67
CA SER A 97 2.25 -5.28 16.63
C SER A 97 2.16 -6.75 16.46
N ALA A 98 2.62 -7.20 15.42
CA ALA A 98 2.70 -8.60 15.33
C ALA A 98 3.69 -9.10 16.29
N HIS A 99 4.21 -8.44 16.62
CA HIS A 99 5.06 -8.79 17.43
C HIS A 99 4.86 -8.85 18.64
N SER A 100 4.48 -8.46 18.52
CA SER A 100 4.24 -8.71 19.39
C SER A 100 4.03 -9.21 20.01
N VAL A 101 4.30 -9.25 19.52
CA VAL A 101 4.08 -9.90 19.97
C VAL A 101 4.08 -10.40 20.51
N THR A 102 4.32 -10.28 20.43
CA THR A 102 4.32 -10.88 20.88
C THR A 102 4.05 -11.26 21.50
N LEU A 103 4.29 -10.98 21.65
CA LEU A 103 4.01 -11.42 22.19
C LEU A 103 3.74 -11.86 22.83
N ALA A 104 3.97 -11.69 23.04
CA ALA A 104 3.74 -12.25 23.65
C ALA A 104 3.51 -12.77 24.14
N PRO A 105 3.60 -12.82 24.37
CA PRO A 105 3.42 -13.50 24.94
C PRO A 105 3.16 -14.10 25.33
N VAL A 106 3.48 -14.08 25.33
CA VAL A 106 3.19 -14.78 25.59
C VAL A 106 2.96 -15.27 25.86
N GLU A 107 3.36 -15.20 25.98
CA GLU A 107 3.21 -15.70 26.02
C GLU A 107 2.97 -16.07 25.96
#